data_f0a791881880cae6e347e7e33e685ba8
#
_entry.id   f0a791881880cae6e347e7e33e685ba8
#
_cell.length_a   1.000
_cell.length_b   1.000
_cell.length_c   1.000
_cell.angle_alpha   90.00
_cell.angle_beta   90.00
_cell.angle_gamma   90.00
#
_symmetry.space_group_name_H-M   'P 1'
#
loop_
_entity.id
_entity.type
_entity.pdbx_description
1 polymer ?
#
loop_
_entity_poly.entity_id
_entity_poly.type
_entity_poly.pdbx_seq_one_letter_code
_entity_poly.pdbx_strand_id
1 'polypeptide(L)'
;RGLGDVYKRQTQSYDISLPFITADASGPKHIQLTLSRPKLEQLTEDLLDRTRKPVLDCIAASGLKTGDIDELVLVGGMTRMPAVQEMAHTLAGKEPHKGVNPDEVVAVGAAIQGGVLQGDVNDVLLLDVTPLTLSIETMGGIATPMIERNTTIPVRKSQVFSTAADNQPAVDIRICQGERKMFEDNKLLGNFKLDGISAAPRGVPQIEVTFDIDANGILHVSAKDKGTGKEQKISIQGSSGLSKDEIERAKRDAEAHAEEDKKRAEEIDTVNQADSLCFSVERQLKDMGDKIPADLKREIEDKVMHLKEAISKKEYTAIKAGKEDLESRLEALYKAAEAAQQSAGAAGPMPGAAPEEEASDGPRKAKGRVVDAEIVDDDK
;
A
#
# COMPACT_ATOMS: atom_id res chain seq x y z
N ARG A 1 14.31 -26.95 -29.98
CA ARG A 1 15.34 -25.88 -30.14
C ARG A 1 16.64 -26.46 -29.62
N GLY A 2 17.56 -26.85 -30.51
CA GLY A 2 18.76 -27.58 -30.13
C GLY A 2 19.88 -26.67 -29.61
N LEU A 3 20.84 -27.29 -28.91
CA LEU A 3 22.06 -26.66 -28.40
C LEU A 3 22.81 -25.79 -29.43
N GLY A 4 22.64 -26.05 -30.75
CA GLY A 4 23.20 -25.24 -31.81
C GLY A 4 22.79 -23.76 -31.83
N ASP A 5 21.60 -23.42 -31.29
CA ASP A 5 21.15 -22.03 -31.20
C ASP A 5 21.92 -21.18 -30.15
N VAL A 6 22.44 -21.82 -29.09
CA VAL A 6 23.23 -21.16 -28.05
C VAL A 6 24.57 -20.66 -28.62
N TYR A 7 25.25 -21.46 -29.42
CA TYR A 7 26.54 -21.07 -30.00
C TYR A 7 26.39 -19.99 -31.08
N LYS A 8 25.33 -20.04 -31.87
CA LYS A 8 25.09 -19.08 -32.96
C LYS A 8 24.99 -17.63 -32.46
N ARG A 9 24.47 -17.39 -31.26
CA ARG A 9 24.34 -16.05 -30.65
C ARG A 9 25.65 -15.50 -30.14
N GLN A 10 26.68 -16.34 -29.97
CA GLN A 10 27.97 -15.97 -29.40
C GLN A 10 29.06 -15.79 -30.47
N THR A 11 28.84 -16.26 -31.71
CA THR A 11 29.79 -16.11 -32.81
C THR A 11 29.76 -14.73 -33.44
N GLN A 12 30.82 -14.34 -34.13
CA GLN A 12 30.89 -13.06 -34.86
C GLN A 12 30.01 -13.05 -36.10
N SER A 13 29.83 -14.21 -36.73
CA SER A 13 28.97 -14.40 -37.90
C SER A 13 28.43 -15.81 -37.94
N TYR A 14 27.33 -15.98 -38.63
CA TYR A 14 26.71 -17.29 -38.89
C TYR A 14 26.17 -17.37 -40.30
N ASP A 15 26.50 -18.46 -41.00
CA ASP A 15 25.99 -18.73 -42.36
C ASP A 15 24.64 -19.43 -42.28
N ILE A 16 23.62 -18.78 -42.82
CA ILE A 16 22.26 -19.29 -42.93
C ILE A 16 22.14 -19.93 -44.34
N SER A 17 21.91 -21.21 -44.35
CA SER A 17 21.66 -21.97 -45.60
C SER A 17 20.32 -22.69 -45.51
N LEU A 18 19.36 -22.26 -46.32
CA LEU A 18 18.04 -22.86 -46.44
C LEU A 18 17.86 -23.36 -47.87
N PRO A 19 18.10 -24.66 -48.11
CA PRO A 19 17.98 -25.24 -49.45
C PRO A 19 16.51 -25.45 -49.83
N PHE A 20 16.23 -25.41 -51.11
CA PHE A 20 14.92 -25.75 -51.69
C PHE A 20 13.75 -24.92 -51.21
N ILE A 21 13.93 -23.60 -51.11
CA ILE A 21 12.85 -22.67 -50.65
C ILE A 21 11.73 -22.59 -51.68
N THR A 22 12.10 -22.54 -52.97
CA THR A 22 11.18 -22.51 -54.09
C THR A 22 11.88 -23.05 -55.36
N ALA A 23 11.13 -23.26 -56.42
CA ALA A 23 11.67 -23.58 -57.73
C ALA A 23 10.98 -22.73 -58.81
N ASP A 24 11.75 -22.30 -59.79
CA ASP A 24 11.24 -21.62 -60.97
C ASP A 24 11.81 -22.31 -62.28
N ALA A 25 11.60 -21.69 -63.42
CA ALA A 25 12.06 -22.21 -64.69
C ALA A 25 13.59 -22.37 -64.75
N SER A 26 14.35 -21.72 -63.86
CA SER A 26 15.83 -21.86 -63.80
C SER A 26 16.29 -22.93 -62.78
N GLY A 27 15.35 -23.64 -62.14
CA GLY A 27 15.63 -24.70 -61.17
C GLY A 27 15.34 -24.32 -59.70
N PRO A 28 15.79 -25.15 -58.75
CA PRO A 28 15.56 -24.90 -57.29
C PRO A 28 16.31 -23.67 -56.80
N LYS A 29 15.65 -22.89 -55.95
CA LYS A 29 16.22 -21.70 -55.30
C LYS A 29 16.53 -21.99 -53.84
N HIS A 30 17.63 -21.44 -53.38
CA HIS A 30 18.13 -21.58 -52.03
C HIS A 30 18.36 -20.20 -51.43
N ILE A 31 18.20 -20.06 -50.12
CA ILE A 31 18.66 -18.87 -49.39
C ILE A 31 20.02 -19.20 -48.78
N GLN A 32 21.02 -18.45 -49.17
CA GLN A 32 22.34 -18.45 -48.53
C GLN A 32 22.70 -17.04 -48.18
N LEU A 33 22.86 -16.77 -46.89
CA LEU A 33 23.27 -15.46 -46.39
C LEU A 33 24.10 -15.60 -45.12
N THR A 34 25.03 -14.70 -44.94
CA THR A 34 25.83 -14.59 -43.71
C THR A 34 25.25 -13.50 -42.82
N LEU A 35 24.82 -13.87 -41.63
CA LEU A 35 24.35 -12.94 -40.58
C LEU A 35 25.52 -12.59 -39.67
N SER A 36 25.96 -11.34 -39.69
CA SER A 36 26.96 -10.85 -38.75
C SER A 36 26.33 -10.45 -37.42
N ARG A 37 27.13 -10.47 -36.30
CA ARG A 37 26.69 -10.02 -34.97
C ARG A 37 26.17 -8.59 -35.00
N PRO A 38 26.86 -7.59 -35.58
CA PRO A 38 26.33 -6.22 -35.61
C PRO A 38 24.98 -6.14 -36.34
N LYS A 39 24.76 -6.96 -37.38
CA LYS A 39 23.46 -6.97 -38.04
C LYS A 39 22.36 -7.59 -37.20
N LEU A 40 22.67 -8.64 -36.42
CA LEU A 40 21.73 -9.22 -35.45
C LEU A 40 21.37 -8.23 -34.37
N GLU A 41 22.37 -7.53 -33.80
CA GLU A 41 22.17 -6.51 -32.77
C GLU A 41 21.31 -5.37 -33.28
N GLN A 42 21.57 -4.88 -34.51
CA GLN A 42 20.71 -3.86 -35.13
C GLN A 42 19.27 -4.35 -35.32
N LEU A 43 19.04 -5.59 -35.69
CA LEU A 43 17.71 -6.16 -35.90
C LEU A 43 16.95 -6.41 -34.58
N THR A 44 17.63 -6.41 -33.42
CA THR A 44 17.07 -6.74 -32.12
C THR A 44 17.22 -5.56 -31.11
N GLU A 45 17.64 -4.40 -31.58
CA GLU A 45 17.90 -3.21 -30.76
C GLU A 45 16.65 -2.79 -29.97
N ASP A 46 15.50 -2.76 -30.62
CA ASP A 46 14.22 -2.44 -30.01
C ASP A 46 13.85 -3.40 -28.87
N LEU A 47 14.19 -4.68 -29.01
CA LEU A 47 13.95 -5.69 -27.97
C LEU A 47 14.88 -5.49 -26.76
N LEU A 48 16.14 -5.12 -27.02
CA LEU A 48 17.09 -4.79 -25.96
C LEU A 48 16.66 -3.54 -25.20
N ASP A 49 16.27 -2.49 -25.90
CA ASP A 49 15.83 -1.25 -25.27
C ASP A 49 14.58 -1.43 -24.37
N ARG A 50 13.67 -2.31 -24.77
CA ARG A 50 12.50 -2.66 -23.94
C ARG A 50 12.86 -3.31 -22.61
N THR A 51 14.05 -3.88 -22.46
CA THR A 51 14.50 -4.49 -21.20
C THR A 51 15.14 -3.49 -20.25
N ARG A 52 15.55 -2.29 -20.71
CA ARG A 52 16.20 -1.26 -19.88
C ARG A 52 15.29 -0.75 -18.76
N LYS A 53 14.07 -0.34 -19.13
CA LYS A 53 13.12 0.24 -18.16
C LYS A 53 12.83 -0.71 -17.00
N PRO A 54 12.48 -2.00 -17.20
CA PRO A 54 12.26 -2.96 -16.11
C PRO A 54 13.44 -3.10 -15.13
N VAL A 55 14.69 -3.05 -15.65
CA VAL A 55 15.89 -3.11 -14.81
C VAL A 55 16.00 -1.86 -13.94
N LEU A 56 15.86 -0.68 -14.53
CA LEU A 56 15.93 0.59 -13.82
C LEU A 56 14.80 0.73 -12.80
N ASP A 57 13.59 0.35 -13.15
CA ASP A 57 12.43 0.36 -12.26
C ASP A 57 12.64 -0.60 -11.06
N CYS A 58 13.24 -1.76 -11.28
CA CYS A 58 13.57 -2.71 -10.22
C CYS A 58 14.61 -2.14 -9.25
N ILE A 59 15.69 -1.55 -9.76
CA ILE A 59 16.72 -0.91 -8.93
C ILE A 59 16.09 0.25 -8.13
N ALA A 60 15.29 1.10 -8.78
CA ALA A 60 14.61 2.20 -8.11
C ALA A 60 13.64 1.72 -7.01
N ALA A 61 12.86 0.66 -7.28
CA ALA A 61 11.92 0.08 -6.32
C ALA A 61 12.61 -0.56 -5.10
N SER A 62 13.86 -1.04 -5.25
CA SER A 62 14.64 -1.61 -4.13
C SER A 62 15.14 -0.54 -3.16
N GLY A 63 15.17 0.74 -3.55
CA GLY A 63 15.77 1.83 -2.78
C GLY A 63 17.30 1.77 -2.71
N LEU A 64 17.94 0.81 -3.40
CA LEU A 64 19.37 0.63 -3.45
C LEU A 64 19.99 1.43 -4.59
N LYS A 65 21.27 1.75 -4.45
CA LYS A 65 22.10 2.28 -5.54
C LYS A 65 22.79 1.13 -6.26
N THR A 66 23.17 1.34 -7.51
CA THR A 66 23.92 0.34 -8.29
C THR A 66 25.23 -0.12 -7.61
N GLY A 67 25.85 0.75 -6.83
CA GLY A 67 27.05 0.41 -6.02
C GLY A 67 26.78 -0.57 -4.89
N ASP A 68 25.55 -0.66 -4.41
CA ASP A 68 25.14 -1.53 -3.29
C ASP A 68 24.75 -2.94 -3.76
N ILE A 69 24.75 -3.18 -5.09
CA ILE A 69 24.52 -4.50 -5.67
C ILE A 69 25.77 -5.35 -5.49
N ASP A 70 25.67 -6.49 -4.84
CA ASP A 70 26.80 -7.38 -4.61
C ASP A 70 27.14 -8.19 -5.87
N GLU A 71 26.15 -8.83 -6.48
CA GLU A 71 26.33 -9.70 -7.65
C GLU A 71 25.24 -9.47 -8.71
N LEU A 72 25.66 -9.60 -9.98
CA LEU A 72 24.77 -9.62 -11.14
C LEU A 72 24.69 -11.05 -11.68
N VAL A 73 23.58 -11.76 -11.44
CA VAL A 73 23.35 -13.12 -11.90
C VAL A 73 22.43 -13.11 -13.10
N LEU A 74 22.92 -13.61 -14.25
CA LEU A 74 22.15 -13.69 -15.50
C LEU A 74 21.53 -15.06 -15.64
N VAL A 75 20.22 -15.11 -15.92
CA VAL A 75 19.41 -16.33 -16.01
C VAL A 75 18.66 -16.37 -17.34
N GLY A 76 18.58 -17.57 -17.94
CA GLY A 76 17.92 -17.81 -19.21
C GLY A 76 18.87 -17.73 -20.42
N GLY A 77 18.61 -18.57 -21.42
CA GLY A 77 19.51 -18.75 -22.59
C GLY A 77 19.75 -17.47 -23.40
N MET A 78 18.83 -16.48 -23.39
CA MET A 78 19.03 -15.20 -24.08
C MET A 78 20.10 -14.33 -23.43
N THR A 79 20.39 -14.51 -22.14
CA THR A 79 21.46 -13.77 -21.45
C THR A 79 22.87 -14.17 -21.88
N ARG A 80 22.99 -15.20 -22.72
CA ARG A 80 24.26 -15.55 -23.40
C ARG A 80 24.59 -14.61 -24.57
N MET A 81 23.64 -13.80 -25.03
CA MET A 81 23.86 -12.80 -26.06
C MET A 81 24.76 -11.68 -25.51
N PRO A 82 25.92 -11.38 -26.19
CA PRO A 82 26.87 -10.37 -25.71
C PRO A 82 26.20 -9.01 -25.46
N ALA A 83 25.35 -8.54 -26.35
CA ALA A 83 24.66 -7.26 -26.18
C ALA A 83 23.76 -7.22 -24.94
N VAL A 84 23.15 -8.34 -24.53
CA VAL A 84 22.38 -8.43 -23.28
C VAL A 84 23.30 -8.33 -22.05
N GLN A 85 24.46 -9.00 -22.09
CA GLN A 85 25.44 -8.95 -21.01
C GLN A 85 26.01 -7.55 -20.83
N GLU A 86 26.40 -6.91 -21.94
CA GLU A 86 26.91 -5.53 -21.97
C GLU A 86 25.91 -4.53 -21.40
N MET A 87 24.65 -4.64 -21.84
CA MET A 87 23.57 -3.79 -21.33
C MET A 87 23.35 -4.00 -19.82
N ALA A 88 23.28 -5.25 -19.37
CA ALA A 88 23.09 -5.58 -17.97
C ALA A 88 24.25 -5.07 -17.09
N HIS A 89 25.49 -5.26 -17.58
CA HIS A 89 26.69 -4.70 -16.96
C HIS A 89 26.61 -3.18 -16.84
N THR A 90 26.26 -2.49 -17.92
CA THR A 90 26.15 -1.03 -17.96
C THR A 90 25.11 -0.49 -16.97
N LEU A 91 23.94 -1.17 -16.88
CA LEU A 91 22.85 -0.74 -15.99
C LEU A 91 23.11 -1.04 -14.52
N ALA A 92 23.69 -2.20 -14.20
CA ALA A 92 23.95 -2.63 -12.84
C ALA A 92 25.32 -2.18 -12.29
N GLY A 93 26.24 -1.76 -13.16
CA GLY A 93 27.60 -1.38 -12.78
C GLY A 93 28.47 -2.54 -12.28
N LYS A 94 28.06 -3.80 -12.55
CA LYS A 94 28.73 -5.02 -12.10
C LYS A 94 28.94 -5.99 -13.24
N GLU A 95 30.08 -6.69 -13.24
CA GLU A 95 30.30 -7.81 -14.15
C GLU A 95 29.35 -8.97 -13.86
N PRO A 96 28.77 -9.60 -14.89
CA PRO A 96 27.93 -10.77 -14.70
C PRO A 96 28.69 -11.93 -14.04
N HIS A 97 28.08 -12.52 -13.00
CA HIS A 97 28.61 -13.71 -12.32
C HIS A 97 28.71 -14.90 -13.31
N LYS A 98 29.89 -15.55 -13.34
CA LYS A 98 30.20 -16.62 -14.30
C LYS A 98 30.00 -18.03 -13.72
N GLY A 99 29.71 -18.15 -12.45
CA GLY A 99 29.60 -19.44 -11.72
C GLY A 99 28.27 -20.19 -11.93
N VAL A 100 27.32 -19.57 -12.60
CA VAL A 100 25.96 -20.12 -12.78
C VAL A 100 25.71 -20.43 -14.25
N ASN A 101 25.20 -21.64 -14.55
CA ASN A 101 24.73 -21.97 -15.90
C ASN A 101 23.33 -21.36 -16.13
N PRO A 102 23.17 -20.36 -17.01
CA PRO A 102 21.90 -19.66 -17.18
C PRO A 102 20.80 -20.54 -17.81
N ASP A 103 21.12 -21.68 -18.38
CA ASP A 103 20.14 -22.61 -18.95
C ASP A 103 19.59 -23.60 -17.91
N GLU A 104 20.33 -23.90 -16.84
CA GLU A 104 20.04 -24.97 -15.88
C GLU A 104 19.64 -24.42 -14.49
N VAL A 105 20.04 -23.19 -14.15
CA VAL A 105 19.89 -22.63 -12.82
C VAL A 105 18.46 -22.63 -12.29
N VAL A 106 17.46 -22.46 -13.16
CA VAL A 106 16.05 -22.53 -12.78
C VAL A 106 15.64 -23.93 -12.34
N ALA A 107 16.11 -24.97 -13.04
CA ALA A 107 15.85 -26.36 -12.68
C ALA A 107 16.54 -26.73 -11.36
N VAL A 108 17.79 -26.27 -11.18
CA VAL A 108 18.54 -26.45 -9.91
C VAL A 108 17.83 -25.75 -8.75
N GLY A 109 17.40 -24.49 -8.94
CA GLY A 109 16.65 -23.76 -7.92
C GLY A 109 15.32 -24.41 -7.56
N ALA A 110 14.59 -24.94 -8.55
CA ALA A 110 13.36 -25.70 -8.31
C ALA A 110 13.61 -26.98 -7.49
N ALA A 111 14.70 -27.70 -7.77
CA ALA A 111 15.08 -28.87 -7.01
C ALA A 111 15.45 -28.54 -5.55
N ILE A 112 16.20 -27.45 -5.32
CA ILE A 112 16.54 -26.97 -3.98
C ILE A 112 15.26 -26.60 -3.23
N GLN A 113 14.35 -25.86 -3.86
CA GLN A 113 13.06 -25.50 -3.24
C GLN A 113 12.21 -26.74 -2.92
N GLY A 114 12.25 -27.78 -3.75
CA GLY A 114 11.65 -29.08 -3.44
C GLY A 114 12.23 -29.69 -2.18
N GLY A 115 13.55 -29.64 -1.99
CA GLY A 115 14.24 -30.12 -0.77
C GLY A 115 13.86 -29.28 0.46
N VAL A 116 13.71 -27.96 0.32
CA VAL A 116 13.22 -27.08 1.41
C VAL A 116 11.80 -27.48 1.84
N LEU A 117 10.89 -27.70 0.89
CA LEU A 117 9.51 -28.12 1.18
C LEU A 117 9.41 -29.51 1.82
N GLN A 118 10.36 -30.42 1.54
CA GLN A 118 10.46 -31.75 2.16
C GLN A 118 11.16 -31.72 3.52
N GLY A 119 11.83 -30.62 3.86
CA GLY A 119 12.60 -30.47 5.10
C GLY A 119 14.04 -31.01 5.02
N ASP A 120 14.50 -31.39 3.83
CA ASP A 120 15.87 -31.90 3.60
C ASP A 120 16.91 -30.75 3.55
N VAL A 121 16.48 -29.54 3.19
CA VAL A 121 17.30 -28.33 3.11
C VAL A 121 16.72 -27.29 4.07
N ASN A 122 17.51 -26.87 5.07
CA ASN A 122 17.04 -25.95 6.12
C ASN A 122 17.86 -24.65 6.19
N ASP A 123 18.90 -24.52 5.40
CA ASP A 123 19.84 -23.38 5.37
C ASP A 123 19.52 -22.36 4.28
N VAL A 124 18.45 -22.57 3.53
CA VAL A 124 17.99 -21.67 2.47
C VAL A 124 16.57 -21.20 2.76
N LEU A 125 16.39 -19.88 2.82
CA LEU A 125 15.10 -19.22 2.98
C LEU A 125 14.74 -18.47 1.71
N LEU A 126 13.66 -18.89 1.04
CA LEU A 126 13.05 -18.13 -0.06
C LEU A 126 11.94 -17.25 0.50
N LEU A 127 12.05 -15.95 0.30
CA LEU A 127 10.99 -14.99 0.59
C LEU A 127 10.42 -14.47 -0.73
N ASP A 128 9.11 -14.46 -0.84
CA ASP A 128 8.39 -13.88 -1.97
C ASP A 128 7.82 -12.51 -1.58
N VAL A 129 7.30 -11.77 -2.55
CA VAL A 129 6.73 -10.44 -2.35
C VAL A 129 5.37 -10.31 -3.02
N THR A 130 4.54 -9.42 -2.48
CA THR A 130 3.28 -9.06 -3.12
C THR A 130 3.52 -8.30 -4.42
N PRO A 131 2.92 -8.72 -5.56
CA PRO A 131 3.16 -8.07 -6.86
C PRO A 131 2.44 -6.72 -7.00
N LEU A 132 1.33 -6.53 -6.30
CA LEU A 132 0.49 -5.33 -6.28
C LEU A 132 -0.04 -5.08 -4.87
N THR A 133 -0.38 -3.82 -4.60
CA THR A 133 -0.98 -3.37 -3.35
C THR A 133 -2.35 -4.02 -3.13
N LEU A 134 -2.58 -4.49 -1.90
CA LEU A 134 -3.86 -5.00 -1.41
C LEU A 134 -4.53 -3.93 -0.57
N SER A 135 -5.76 -3.60 -0.91
CA SER A 135 -6.50 -2.48 -0.32
C SER A 135 -7.91 -2.87 0.07
N ILE A 136 -8.48 -2.11 0.99
CA ILE A 136 -9.89 -2.17 1.38
C ILE A 136 -10.62 -0.92 0.88
N GLU A 137 -11.87 -1.07 0.49
CA GLU A 137 -12.72 0.09 0.18
C GLU A 137 -13.09 0.84 1.45
N THR A 138 -12.89 2.15 1.44
CA THR A 138 -13.30 3.06 2.50
C THR A 138 -14.25 4.12 1.97
N MET A 139 -14.75 4.99 2.88
CA MET A 139 -15.76 6.00 2.57
C MET A 139 -15.36 6.86 1.36
N GLY A 140 -16.27 7.00 0.40
CA GLY A 140 -16.04 7.70 -0.86
C GLY A 140 -15.47 6.84 -1.99
N GLY A 141 -15.38 5.51 -1.81
CA GLY A 141 -14.85 4.58 -2.82
C GLY A 141 -13.33 4.66 -2.97
N ILE A 142 -12.63 5.04 -1.91
CA ILE A 142 -11.16 5.11 -1.87
C ILE A 142 -10.59 3.72 -1.58
N ALA A 143 -9.54 3.33 -2.30
CA ALA A 143 -8.75 2.15 -2.01
C ALA A 143 -7.71 2.47 -0.93
N THR A 144 -7.98 2.11 0.32
CA THR A 144 -7.07 2.31 1.44
C THR A 144 -6.09 1.13 1.53
N PRO A 145 -4.77 1.37 1.37
CA PRO A 145 -3.77 0.32 1.38
C PRO A 145 -3.68 -0.40 2.73
N MET A 146 -3.66 -1.73 2.70
CA MET A 146 -3.40 -2.60 3.85
C MET A 146 -2.03 -3.25 3.77
N ILE A 147 -1.68 -3.79 2.60
CA ILE A 147 -0.37 -4.38 2.31
C ILE A 147 0.10 -3.79 0.99
N GLU A 148 1.18 -3.03 1.03
CA GLU A 148 1.75 -2.40 -0.16
C GLU A 148 2.43 -3.42 -1.09
N ARG A 149 2.53 -3.11 -2.37
CA ARG A 149 3.32 -3.89 -3.33
C ARG A 149 4.77 -4.05 -2.84
N ASN A 150 5.43 -5.11 -3.26
CA ASN A 150 6.80 -5.47 -2.87
C ASN A 150 6.98 -5.73 -1.35
N THR A 151 5.90 -5.93 -0.61
CA THR A 151 5.99 -6.38 0.79
C THR A 151 6.33 -7.87 0.80
N THR A 152 7.37 -8.24 1.56
CA THR A 152 7.78 -9.64 1.75
C THR A 152 6.70 -10.45 2.44
N ILE A 153 6.44 -11.66 1.98
CA ILE A 153 5.52 -12.61 2.59
C ILE A 153 6.29 -13.79 3.24
N PRO A 154 5.77 -14.39 4.33
CA PRO A 154 4.45 -14.13 4.94
C PRO A 154 4.38 -12.77 5.66
N VAL A 155 3.19 -12.15 5.68
CA VAL A 155 2.97 -10.86 6.31
C VAL A 155 1.56 -10.73 6.86
N ARG A 156 1.45 -10.12 8.04
CA ARG A 156 0.17 -9.80 8.69
C ARG A 156 0.11 -8.32 9.02
N LYS A 157 -0.98 -7.66 8.59
CA LYS A 157 -1.27 -6.25 8.85
C LYS A 157 -2.70 -6.09 9.35
N SER A 158 -2.89 -5.27 10.38
CA SER A 158 -4.20 -4.97 10.96
C SER A 158 -4.39 -3.48 11.06
N GLN A 159 -5.61 -3.02 10.77
CA GLN A 159 -6.00 -1.62 10.92
C GLN A 159 -7.43 -1.55 11.46
N VAL A 160 -7.72 -0.52 12.27
CA VAL A 160 -9.04 -0.30 12.85
C VAL A 160 -9.79 0.71 11.99
N PHE A 161 -10.98 0.32 11.57
CA PHE A 161 -11.94 1.13 10.85
C PHE A 161 -13.19 1.36 11.71
N SER A 162 -14.11 2.20 11.23
CA SER A 162 -15.37 2.47 11.90
C SER A 162 -16.53 2.51 10.94
N THR A 163 -17.76 2.68 11.47
CA THR A 163 -18.98 2.82 10.66
C THR A 163 -19.07 4.21 10.02
N ALA A 164 -19.62 4.27 8.80
CA ALA A 164 -19.85 5.49 8.05
C ALA A 164 -21.19 6.17 8.37
N ALA A 165 -22.16 5.43 8.93
CA ALA A 165 -23.47 5.92 9.27
C ALA A 165 -23.86 5.60 10.72
N ASP A 166 -24.78 6.39 11.29
CA ASP A 166 -25.33 6.16 12.63
C ASP A 166 -26.15 4.87 12.66
N ASN A 167 -26.02 4.14 13.78
CA ASN A 167 -26.75 2.89 14.01
C ASN A 167 -26.58 1.84 12.90
N GLN A 168 -25.45 1.84 12.24
CA GLN A 168 -25.14 0.89 11.16
C GLN A 168 -24.97 -0.52 11.73
N PRO A 169 -25.85 -1.50 11.41
CA PRO A 169 -25.81 -2.82 12.05
C PRO A 169 -24.79 -3.76 11.43
N ALA A 170 -24.23 -3.39 10.28
CA ALA A 170 -23.28 -4.21 9.51
C ALA A 170 -22.36 -3.34 8.66
N VAL A 171 -21.18 -3.89 8.30
CA VAL A 171 -20.26 -3.29 7.33
C VAL A 171 -19.91 -4.30 6.25
N ASP A 172 -19.83 -3.82 5.01
CA ASP A 172 -19.35 -4.60 3.87
C ASP A 172 -17.85 -4.38 3.72
N ILE A 173 -17.09 -5.45 3.78
CA ILE A 173 -15.65 -5.45 3.59
C ILE A 173 -15.37 -5.86 2.15
N ARG A 174 -14.97 -4.89 1.33
CA ARG A 174 -14.61 -5.10 -0.08
C ARG A 174 -13.10 -4.97 -0.25
N ILE A 175 -12.48 -5.96 -0.89
CA ILE A 175 -11.04 -6.12 -1.00
C ILE A 175 -10.65 -6.02 -2.46
N CYS A 176 -9.67 -5.19 -2.77
CA CYS A 176 -9.14 -5.06 -4.13
C CYS A 176 -7.62 -5.18 -4.18
N GLN A 177 -7.13 -5.39 -5.39
CA GLN A 177 -5.70 -5.45 -5.71
C GLN A 177 -5.40 -4.51 -6.88
N GLY A 178 -4.40 -3.63 -6.70
CA GLY A 178 -3.95 -2.67 -7.72
C GLY A 178 -3.35 -1.43 -7.11
N GLU A 179 -2.95 -0.50 -7.99
CA GLU A 179 -2.22 0.72 -7.60
C GLU A 179 -3.07 2.00 -7.78
N ARG A 180 -4.32 1.89 -8.25
CA ARG A 180 -5.22 3.03 -8.45
C ARG A 180 -5.79 3.49 -7.10
N LYS A 181 -5.97 4.79 -6.93
CA LYS A 181 -6.50 5.38 -5.69
C LYS A 181 -8.00 5.12 -5.49
N MET A 182 -8.74 4.95 -6.58
CA MET A 182 -10.16 4.63 -6.51
C MET A 182 -10.36 3.12 -6.49
N PHE A 183 -11.26 2.64 -5.64
CA PHE A 183 -11.52 1.20 -5.47
C PHE A 183 -12.00 0.53 -6.77
N GLU A 184 -12.93 1.16 -7.48
CA GLU A 184 -13.55 0.63 -8.70
C GLU A 184 -12.54 0.47 -9.87
N ASP A 185 -11.43 1.21 -9.83
CA ASP A 185 -10.38 1.16 -10.85
C ASP A 185 -9.34 0.06 -10.58
N ASN A 186 -9.52 -0.72 -9.50
CA ASN A 186 -8.68 -1.84 -9.12
C ASN A 186 -9.41 -3.18 -9.30
N LYS A 187 -8.68 -4.27 -9.28
CA LYS A 187 -9.24 -5.62 -9.39
C LYS A 187 -9.90 -6.03 -8.09
N LEU A 188 -11.22 -6.26 -8.10
CA LEU A 188 -11.93 -6.84 -6.96
C LEU A 188 -11.44 -8.27 -6.70
N LEU A 189 -11.01 -8.56 -5.48
CA LEU A 189 -10.59 -9.89 -5.04
C LEU A 189 -11.70 -10.64 -4.30
N GLY A 190 -12.51 -9.94 -3.53
CA GLY A 190 -13.59 -10.53 -2.76
C GLY A 190 -14.31 -9.50 -1.90
N ASN A 191 -15.44 -9.92 -1.38
CA ASN A 191 -16.23 -9.15 -0.43
C ASN A 191 -16.87 -10.07 0.60
N PHE A 192 -17.09 -9.56 1.80
CA PHE A 192 -17.87 -10.22 2.84
C PHE A 192 -18.48 -9.20 3.79
N LYS A 193 -19.49 -9.60 4.52
CA LYS A 193 -20.24 -8.73 5.42
C LYS A 193 -20.01 -9.11 6.87
N LEU A 194 -19.68 -8.13 7.72
CA LEU A 194 -19.67 -8.26 9.16
C LEU A 194 -20.98 -7.72 9.71
N ASP A 195 -21.85 -8.62 10.21
CA ASP A 195 -23.14 -8.30 10.78
C ASP A 195 -23.11 -8.23 12.31
N GLY A 196 -24.10 -7.54 12.88
CA GLY A 196 -24.37 -7.51 14.32
C GLY A 196 -23.44 -6.61 15.09
N ILE A 197 -23.07 -5.50 14.47
CA ILE A 197 -22.44 -4.35 15.12
C ILE A 197 -23.49 -3.70 16.01
N SER A 198 -23.10 -3.31 17.24
CA SER A 198 -24.01 -2.61 18.16
C SER A 198 -24.41 -1.26 17.61
N ALA A 199 -25.69 -0.89 17.76
CA ALA A 199 -26.19 0.42 17.38
C ALA A 199 -25.42 1.50 18.18
N ALA A 200 -24.72 2.37 17.44
CA ALA A 200 -23.93 3.47 17.99
C ALA A 200 -23.81 4.58 16.93
N PRO A 201 -23.47 5.80 17.33
CA PRO A 201 -23.15 6.86 16.40
C PRO A 201 -21.99 6.45 15.46
N ARG A 202 -21.98 6.98 14.24
CA ARG A 202 -20.90 6.75 13.28
C ARG A 202 -19.53 7.14 13.91
N GLY A 203 -18.50 6.41 13.56
CA GLY A 203 -17.16 6.63 14.10
C GLY A 203 -16.89 6.02 15.49
N VAL A 204 -17.92 5.53 16.21
CA VAL A 204 -17.78 4.92 17.54
C VAL A 204 -17.42 3.43 17.47
N PRO A 205 -18.10 2.57 16.67
CA PRO A 205 -17.72 1.17 16.56
C PRO A 205 -16.29 1.01 16.05
N GLN A 206 -15.55 0.04 16.61
CA GLN A 206 -14.18 -0.25 16.23
C GLN A 206 -14.11 -1.61 15.54
N ILE A 207 -13.87 -1.59 14.25
CA ILE A 207 -13.81 -2.78 13.40
C ILE A 207 -12.36 -2.99 13.00
N GLU A 208 -11.72 -4.00 13.59
CA GLU A 208 -10.37 -4.39 13.25
C GLU A 208 -10.39 -5.29 12.03
N VAL A 209 -9.78 -4.81 10.93
CA VAL A 209 -9.59 -5.59 9.72
C VAL A 209 -8.15 -6.06 9.67
N THR A 210 -7.96 -7.36 9.51
CA THR A 210 -6.65 -7.99 9.42
C THR A 210 -6.48 -8.66 8.07
N PHE A 211 -5.38 -8.35 7.40
CA PHE A 211 -4.89 -9.02 6.21
C PHE A 211 -3.72 -9.90 6.61
N ASP A 212 -3.78 -11.18 6.29
CA ASP A 212 -2.78 -12.17 6.63
C ASP A 212 -2.45 -13.00 5.38
N ILE A 213 -1.23 -12.83 4.85
CA ILE A 213 -0.74 -13.59 3.69
C ILE A 213 0.21 -14.65 4.23
N ASP A 214 -0.11 -15.91 3.98
CA ASP A 214 0.76 -17.02 4.38
C ASP A 214 1.97 -17.21 3.44
N ALA A 215 2.84 -18.15 3.76
CA ALA A 215 4.02 -18.48 2.96
C ALA A 215 3.68 -19.03 1.55
N ASN A 216 2.44 -19.48 1.33
CA ASN A 216 1.97 -19.95 0.03
C ASN A 216 1.30 -18.85 -0.81
N GLY A 217 1.26 -17.61 -0.29
CA GLY A 217 0.62 -16.49 -0.96
C GLY A 217 -0.92 -16.48 -0.84
N ILE A 218 -1.49 -17.27 0.08
CA ILE A 218 -2.93 -17.28 0.33
C ILE A 218 -3.28 -16.11 1.24
N LEU A 219 -4.18 -15.25 0.79
CA LEU A 219 -4.66 -14.10 1.56
C LEU A 219 -5.87 -14.49 2.42
N HIS A 220 -5.72 -14.35 3.72
CA HIS A 220 -6.80 -14.44 4.69
C HIS A 220 -7.17 -13.04 5.15
N VAL A 221 -8.45 -12.67 5.03
CA VAL A 221 -8.95 -11.39 5.53
C VAL A 221 -9.99 -11.66 6.60
N SER A 222 -9.82 -11.05 7.77
CA SER A 222 -10.80 -11.09 8.84
C SER A 222 -11.21 -9.68 9.25
N ALA A 223 -12.47 -9.53 9.65
CA ALA A 223 -13.00 -8.31 10.24
C ALA A 223 -13.63 -8.66 11.59
N LYS A 224 -13.25 -7.95 12.65
CA LYS A 224 -13.73 -8.16 14.01
C LYS A 224 -14.22 -6.87 14.63
N ASP A 225 -15.45 -6.86 15.09
CA ASP A 225 -15.96 -5.80 15.93
C ASP A 225 -15.41 -5.94 17.36
N LYS A 226 -14.62 -4.98 17.82
CA LYS A 226 -14.03 -4.97 19.17
C LYS A 226 -15.06 -4.84 20.27
N GLY A 227 -16.21 -4.24 19.97
CA GLY A 227 -17.29 -4.04 20.94
C GLY A 227 -18.09 -5.31 21.23
N THR A 228 -18.50 -6.03 20.18
CA THR A 228 -19.32 -7.25 20.29
C THR A 228 -18.49 -8.53 20.28
N GLY A 229 -17.24 -8.46 19.82
CA GLY A 229 -16.40 -9.62 19.62
C GLY A 229 -16.76 -10.46 18.37
N LYS A 230 -17.78 -10.06 17.59
CA LYS A 230 -18.16 -10.76 16.37
C LYS A 230 -17.07 -10.64 15.32
N GLU A 231 -16.83 -11.74 14.62
CA GLU A 231 -15.77 -11.85 13.61
C GLU A 231 -16.31 -12.57 12.38
N GLN A 232 -15.91 -12.10 11.19
CA GLN A 232 -16.10 -12.77 9.92
C GLN A 232 -14.78 -12.87 9.17
N LYS A 233 -14.63 -13.92 8.36
CA LYS A 233 -13.38 -14.21 7.63
C LYS A 233 -13.68 -14.67 6.22
N ILE A 234 -12.76 -14.33 5.31
CA ILE A 234 -12.70 -14.86 3.96
C ILE A 234 -11.27 -15.31 3.67
N SER A 235 -11.11 -16.41 2.92
CA SER A 235 -9.83 -16.84 2.40
C SER A 235 -9.84 -16.70 0.88
N ILE A 236 -8.91 -15.92 0.37
CA ILE A 236 -8.74 -15.67 -1.05
C ILE A 236 -7.49 -16.44 -1.48
N GLN A 237 -7.72 -17.60 -2.11
CA GLN A 237 -6.62 -18.36 -2.68
C GLN A 237 -6.08 -17.60 -3.90
N GLY A 238 -4.77 -17.58 -4.09
CA GLY A 238 -4.04 -16.83 -5.10
C GLY A 238 -4.37 -17.13 -6.57
N SER A 239 -5.55 -17.67 -6.79
CA SER A 239 -6.17 -17.90 -8.10
C SER A 239 -6.55 -16.61 -8.84
N SER A 240 -6.33 -15.49 -8.25
CA SER A 240 -6.36 -14.22 -8.98
C SER A 240 -5.19 -14.12 -9.93
N GLY A 241 -4.81 -15.23 -10.56
CA GLY A 241 -3.76 -15.30 -11.55
C GLY A 241 -3.78 -14.12 -12.52
N LEU A 242 -3.39 -12.95 -11.98
CA LEU A 242 -3.02 -11.84 -12.83
C LEU A 242 -1.85 -12.33 -13.64
N SER A 243 -2.03 -12.46 -14.93
CA SER A 243 -0.93 -12.68 -15.86
C SER A 243 0.08 -11.54 -15.66
N LYS A 244 1.33 -11.78 -15.99
CA LYS A 244 2.36 -10.73 -15.97
C LYS A 244 1.92 -9.50 -16.76
N ASP A 245 1.20 -9.71 -17.86
CA ASP A 245 0.66 -8.64 -18.71
C ASP A 245 -0.42 -7.82 -17.98
N GLU A 246 -1.26 -8.45 -17.17
CA GLU A 246 -2.27 -7.75 -16.37
C GLU A 246 -1.64 -6.95 -15.24
N ILE A 247 -0.62 -7.48 -14.56
CA ILE A 247 0.14 -6.76 -13.53
C ILE A 247 0.81 -5.52 -14.15
N GLU A 248 1.46 -5.67 -15.31
CA GLU A 248 2.10 -4.55 -15.98
C GLU A 248 1.09 -3.52 -16.53
N ARG A 249 -0.08 -3.97 -16.99
CA ARG A 249 -1.17 -3.04 -17.35
C ARG A 249 -1.63 -2.25 -16.14
N ALA A 250 -1.93 -2.92 -15.03
CA ALA A 250 -2.37 -2.25 -13.80
C ALA A 250 -1.37 -1.19 -13.31
N LYS A 251 -0.06 -1.47 -13.40
CA LYS A 251 0.98 -0.50 -13.06
C LYS A 251 0.98 0.69 -14.03
N ARG A 252 0.96 0.43 -15.34
CA ARG A 252 0.95 1.50 -16.36
C ARG A 252 -0.31 2.36 -16.29
N ASP A 253 -1.46 1.75 -16.07
CA ASP A 253 -2.72 2.46 -15.92
C ASP A 253 -2.70 3.34 -14.67
N ALA A 254 -2.11 2.87 -13.57
CA ALA A 254 -1.93 3.66 -12.36
C ALA A 254 -0.96 4.83 -12.58
N GLU A 255 0.16 4.63 -13.28
CA GLU A 255 1.10 5.70 -13.64
C GLU A 255 0.45 6.74 -14.55
N ALA A 256 -0.32 6.30 -15.54
CA ALA A 256 -0.98 7.19 -16.51
C ALA A 256 -2.05 8.09 -15.88
N HIS A 257 -2.72 7.62 -14.84
CA HIS A 257 -3.81 8.35 -14.16
C HIS A 257 -3.42 8.88 -12.77
N ALA A 258 -2.13 8.81 -12.40
CA ALA A 258 -1.66 9.13 -11.04
C ALA A 258 -2.08 10.53 -10.57
N GLU A 259 -1.95 11.55 -11.43
CA GLU A 259 -2.32 12.93 -11.10
C GLU A 259 -3.85 13.12 -11.02
N GLU A 260 -4.61 12.49 -11.90
CA GLU A 260 -6.07 12.54 -11.90
C GLU A 260 -6.62 11.83 -10.64
N ASP A 261 -6.13 10.62 -10.37
CA ASP A 261 -6.51 9.85 -9.20
C ASP A 261 -6.16 10.56 -7.89
N LYS A 262 -4.98 11.17 -7.82
CA LYS A 262 -4.56 11.95 -6.67
C LYS A 262 -5.52 13.11 -6.41
N LYS A 263 -5.85 13.88 -7.45
CA LYS A 263 -6.79 15.00 -7.35
C LYS A 263 -8.17 14.52 -6.90
N ARG A 264 -8.68 13.45 -7.50
CA ARG A 264 -9.99 12.87 -7.16
C ARG A 264 -10.02 12.35 -5.72
N ALA A 265 -8.95 11.69 -5.27
CA ALA A 265 -8.83 11.23 -3.89
C ALA A 265 -8.77 12.40 -2.90
N GLU A 266 -8.00 13.47 -3.19
CA GLU A 266 -7.93 14.67 -2.37
C GLU A 266 -9.30 15.39 -2.27
N GLU A 267 -10.06 15.45 -3.36
CA GLU A 267 -11.42 15.98 -3.37
C GLU A 267 -12.35 15.18 -2.47
N ILE A 268 -12.31 13.85 -2.57
CA ILE A 268 -13.12 12.96 -1.72
C ILE A 268 -12.70 13.07 -0.25
N ASP A 269 -11.41 13.07 0.04
CA ASP A 269 -10.90 13.24 1.40
C ASP A 269 -11.35 14.56 2.00
N THR A 270 -11.33 15.64 1.23
CA THR A 270 -11.80 16.97 1.66
C THR A 270 -13.28 16.91 2.04
N VAL A 271 -14.12 16.26 1.23
CA VAL A 271 -15.54 16.05 1.51
C VAL A 271 -15.74 15.22 2.78
N ASN A 272 -15.02 14.10 2.91
CA ASN A 272 -15.13 13.20 4.05
C ASN A 272 -14.71 13.88 5.36
N GLN A 273 -13.63 14.66 5.34
CA GLN A 273 -13.16 15.43 6.49
C GLN A 273 -14.15 16.52 6.87
N ALA A 274 -14.69 17.26 5.91
CA ALA A 274 -15.68 18.29 6.15
C ALA A 274 -16.98 17.71 6.72
N ASP A 275 -17.46 16.58 6.22
CA ASP A 275 -18.65 15.90 6.75
C ASP A 275 -18.42 15.38 8.18
N SER A 276 -17.24 14.81 8.45
CA SER A 276 -16.85 14.35 9.79
C SER A 276 -16.74 15.53 10.77
N LEU A 277 -16.21 16.66 10.33
CA LEU A 277 -16.13 17.89 11.11
C LEU A 277 -17.54 18.41 11.47
N CYS A 278 -18.43 18.55 10.48
CA CYS A 278 -19.82 18.93 10.70
C CYS A 278 -20.49 18.07 11.77
N PHE A 279 -20.33 16.75 11.66
CA PHE A 279 -20.93 15.82 12.62
C PHE A 279 -20.37 15.98 14.04
N SER A 280 -19.04 16.10 14.15
CA SER A 280 -18.39 16.27 15.45
C SER A 280 -18.81 17.58 16.13
N VAL A 281 -18.95 18.66 15.35
CA VAL A 281 -19.41 19.96 15.84
C VAL A 281 -20.85 19.92 16.30
N GLU A 282 -21.75 19.33 15.51
CA GLU A 282 -23.17 19.18 15.91
C GLU A 282 -23.31 18.39 17.21
N ARG A 283 -22.54 17.31 17.35
CA ARG A 283 -22.51 16.53 18.58
C ARG A 283 -22.00 17.34 19.77
N GLN A 284 -20.90 18.07 19.61
CA GLN A 284 -20.35 18.93 20.66
C GLN A 284 -21.32 20.03 21.05
N LEU A 285 -21.97 20.69 20.10
CA LEU A 285 -23.00 21.71 20.38
C LEU A 285 -24.18 21.13 21.17
N LYS A 286 -24.56 19.88 20.87
CA LYS A 286 -25.60 19.18 21.63
C LYS A 286 -25.15 18.80 23.03
N ASP A 287 -23.94 18.31 23.21
CA ASP A 287 -23.39 17.88 24.50
C ASP A 287 -23.11 19.06 25.43
N MET A 288 -22.70 20.22 24.90
CA MET A 288 -22.43 21.42 25.63
C MET A 288 -23.71 22.18 26.02
N GLY A 289 -24.81 22.04 25.31
CA GLY A 289 -26.13 22.60 25.61
C GLY A 289 -26.10 24.13 25.88
N ASP A 290 -26.55 24.54 27.07
CA ASP A 290 -26.66 25.96 27.47
C ASP A 290 -25.35 26.58 27.98
N LYS A 291 -24.24 25.82 27.94
CA LYS A 291 -22.92 26.31 28.38
C LYS A 291 -22.25 27.20 27.35
N ILE A 292 -22.79 27.27 26.12
CA ILE A 292 -22.28 28.09 25.04
C ILE A 292 -23.09 29.39 24.94
N PRO A 293 -22.47 30.55 24.72
CA PRO A 293 -23.19 31.80 24.41
C PRO A 293 -24.07 31.59 23.17
N ALA A 294 -25.36 32.03 23.29
CA ALA A 294 -26.37 31.78 22.25
C ALA A 294 -25.97 32.33 20.85
N ASP A 295 -25.29 33.47 20.83
CA ASP A 295 -24.85 34.10 19.57
C ASP A 295 -23.75 33.26 18.91
N LEU A 296 -22.79 32.73 19.67
CA LEU A 296 -21.69 31.87 19.13
C LEU A 296 -22.24 30.54 18.68
N LYS A 297 -23.22 29.97 19.38
CA LYS A 297 -23.90 28.74 18.98
C LYS A 297 -24.57 28.87 17.61
N ARG A 298 -25.34 29.97 17.40
CA ARG A 298 -26.00 30.26 16.14
C ARG A 298 -24.99 30.44 15.00
N GLU A 299 -23.92 31.20 15.25
CA GLU A 299 -22.89 31.41 14.25
C GLU A 299 -22.25 30.09 13.79
N ILE A 300 -21.97 29.17 14.71
CA ILE A 300 -21.42 27.84 14.37
C ILE A 300 -22.45 26.98 13.65
N GLU A 301 -23.72 26.98 14.08
CA GLU A 301 -24.80 26.26 13.42
C GLU A 301 -25.01 26.73 11.96
N ASP A 302 -24.97 28.05 11.73
CA ASP A 302 -25.04 28.61 10.38
C ASP A 302 -23.86 28.19 9.50
N LYS A 303 -22.63 28.17 10.04
CA LYS A 303 -21.44 27.70 9.30
C LYS A 303 -21.53 26.20 8.99
N VAL A 304 -21.99 25.37 9.90
CA VAL A 304 -22.24 23.94 9.65
C VAL A 304 -23.26 23.77 8.55
N MET A 305 -24.35 24.55 8.56
CA MET A 305 -25.38 24.50 7.52
C MET A 305 -24.81 24.86 6.14
N HIS A 306 -24.05 25.95 6.04
CA HIS A 306 -23.43 26.37 4.79
C HIS A 306 -22.40 25.35 4.27
N LEU A 307 -21.60 24.74 5.19
CA LEU A 307 -20.64 23.72 4.82
C LEU A 307 -21.34 22.44 4.31
N LYS A 308 -22.44 22.01 4.93
CA LYS A 308 -23.27 20.91 4.45
C LYS A 308 -23.90 21.19 3.09
N GLU A 309 -24.32 22.42 2.85
CA GLU A 309 -24.83 22.84 1.54
C GLU A 309 -23.75 22.75 0.46
N ALA A 310 -22.53 23.24 0.74
CA ALA A 310 -21.38 23.14 -0.15
C ALA A 310 -21.02 21.65 -0.45
N ILE A 311 -21.05 20.79 0.57
CA ILE A 311 -20.84 19.34 0.44
C ILE A 311 -21.89 18.73 -0.51
N SER A 312 -23.17 19.07 -0.32
CA SER A 312 -24.26 18.55 -1.16
C SER A 312 -24.14 18.97 -2.63
N LYS A 313 -23.60 20.16 -2.89
CA LYS A 313 -23.34 20.69 -4.23
C LYS A 313 -21.99 20.28 -4.83
N LYS A 314 -21.13 19.60 -4.05
CA LYS A 314 -19.75 19.21 -4.42
C LYS A 314 -18.88 20.39 -4.85
N GLU A 315 -19.03 21.52 -4.18
CA GLU A 315 -18.25 22.74 -4.44
C GLU A 315 -16.93 22.70 -3.64
N TYR A 316 -15.92 22.00 -4.15
CA TYR A 316 -14.68 21.67 -3.41
C TYR A 316 -13.96 22.92 -2.84
N THR A 317 -13.91 24.02 -3.57
CA THR A 317 -13.29 25.26 -3.09
C THR A 317 -14.06 25.85 -1.90
N ALA A 318 -15.37 25.83 -1.95
CA ALA A 318 -16.23 26.28 -0.85
C ALA A 318 -16.15 25.34 0.36
N ILE A 319 -16.05 24.02 0.13
CA ILE A 319 -15.88 23.04 1.18
C ILE A 319 -14.57 23.27 1.94
N LYS A 320 -13.46 23.49 1.24
CA LYS A 320 -12.16 23.75 1.85
C LYS A 320 -12.17 25.01 2.69
N ALA A 321 -12.67 26.11 2.14
CA ALA A 321 -12.78 27.38 2.85
C ALA A 321 -13.74 27.30 4.06
N GLY A 322 -14.89 26.64 3.89
CA GLY A 322 -15.86 26.43 4.98
C GLY A 322 -15.32 25.54 6.10
N LYS A 323 -14.51 24.52 5.77
CA LYS A 323 -13.83 23.70 6.76
C LYS A 323 -12.84 24.52 7.60
N GLU A 324 -11.95 25.28 6.96
CA GLU A 324 -10.96 26.12 7.64
C GLU A 324 -11.63 27.20 8.51
N ASP A 325 -12.72 27.78 8.04
CA ASP A 325 -13.50 28.77 8.79
C ASP A 325 -14.19 28.16 10.03
N LEU A 326 -14.76 26.95 9.89
CA LEU A 326 -15.37 26.22 11.00
C LEU A 326 -14.34 25.77 12.04
N GLU A 327 -13.17 25.28 11.63
CA GLU A 327 -12.07 24.91 12.52
C GLU A 327 -11.58 26.11 13.32
N SER A 328 -11.40 27.27 12.70
CA SER A 328 -11.01 28.53 13.38
C SER A 328 -12.03 28.96 14.44
N ARG A 329 -13.33 28.77 14.18
CA ARG A 329 -14.38 29.10 15.13
C ARG A 329 -14.47 28.13 16.32
N LEU A 330 -14.16 26.85 16.07
CA LEU A 330 -14.04 25.87 17.15
C LEU A 330 -12.88 26.19 18.10
N GLU A 331 -11.74 26.62 17.58
CA GLU A 331 -10.64 27.08 18.43
C GLU A 331 -11.06 28.28 19.31
N ALA A 332 -11.81 29.22 18.75
CA ALA A 332 -12.36 30.35 19.52
C ALA A 332 -13.34 29.88 20.60
N LEU A 333 -14.18 28.86 20.30
CA LEU A 333 -15.09 28.24 21.27
C LEU A 333 -14.34 27.62 22.45
N TYR A 334 -13.28 26.84 22.16
CA TYR A 334 -12.48 26.21 23.22
C TYR A 334 -11.79 27.25 24.09
N LYS A 335 -11.21 28.29 23.53
CA LYS A 335 -10.60 29.40 24.27
C LYS A 335 -11.63 30.15 25.15
N ALA A 336 -12.84 30.36 24.64
CA ALA A 336 -13.92 30.98 25.42
C ALA A 336 -14.40 30.07 26.57
N ALA A 337 -14.49 28.76 26.35
CA ALA A 337 -14.87 27.79 27.37
C ALA A 337 -13.80 27.67 28.47
N GLU A 338 -12.52 27.67 28.14
CA GLU A 338 -11.42 27.74 29.12
C GLU A 338 -11.44 29.03 29.95
N ALA A 339 -11.64 30.16 29.30
CA ALA A 339 -11.75 31.45 29.99
C ALA A 339 -12.95 31.49 30.95
N ALA A 340 -14.09 30.92 30.57
CA ALA A 340 -15.26 30.80 31.41
C ALA A 340 -15.03 29.87 32.62
N GLN A 341 -14.30 28.78 32.48
CA GLN A 341 -13.91 27.90 33.58
C GLN A 341 -12.94 28.58 34.56
N GLN A 342 -11.97 29.35 34.04
CA GLN A 342 -11.03 30.09 34.86
C GLN A 342 -11.72 31.23 35.64
N SER A 343 -12.73 31.89 35.07
CA SER A 343 -13.51 32.92 35.74
C SER A 343 -14.48 32.36 36.77
N ALA A 344 -15.01 31.16 36.59
CA ALA A 344 -15.86 30.48 37.57
C ALA A 344 -15.07 29.91 38.77
N GLY A 345 -13.76 29.64 38.59
CA GLY A 345 -12.87 29.25 39.70
C GLY A 345 -12.36 30.38 40.57
N ALA A 346 -12.61 31.67 40.20
CA ALA A 346 -12.15 32.85 40.93
C ALA A 346 -13.17 33.41 41.94
N ALA A 347 -14.37 32.82 42.04
CA ALA A 347 -15.36 33.18 43.06
C ALA A 347 -15.33 32.20 44.24
N GLY A 348 -14.23 32.16 44.98
CA GLY A 348 -14.12 31.49 46.27
C GLY A 348 -14.59 32.44 47.41
N PRO A 349 -15.22 31.94 48.48
CA PRO A 349 -15.76 32.76 49.55
C PRO A 349 -14.66 33.37 50.41
N MET A 350 -14.86 34.63 50.80
CA MET A 350 -14.02 35.40 51.72
C MET A 350 -13.94 34.81 53.10
N PRO A 351 -12.92 35.17 53.94
CA PRO A 351 -12.46 34.41 55.08
C PRO A 351 -13.13 34.81 56.36
N GLY A 352 -13.41 33.82 57.19
CA GLY A 352 -13.79 33.97 58.54
C GLY A 352 -13.05 33.05 59.49
N ALA A 353 -12.14 33.66 60.30
CA ALA A 353 -11.63 33.19 61.59
C ALA A 353 -10.84 31.87 61.67
N ALA A 354 -9.61 32.02 62.09
CA ALA A 354 -8.73 30.99 62.61
C ALA A 354 -9.22 30.48 64.01
N PRO A 355 -8.76 29.34 64.55
CA PRO A 355 -7.45 29.32 65.23
C PRO A 355 -6.54 28.10 64.92
N GLU A 356 -5.30 28.39 65.19
CA GLU A 356 -4.07 27.69 65.49
C GLU A 356 -4.04 26.18 65.75
N GLU A 357 -2.97 25.62 65.33
CA GLU A 357 -2.00 24.64 65.86
C GLU A 357 -2.00 23.35 65.02
N GLU A 358 -0.95 22.84 64.57
CA GLU A 358 0.43 22.54 64.84
C GLU A 358 1.09 21.81 63.60
N ALA A 359 2.38 21.94 63.56
CA ALA A 359 3.31 21.47 62.54
C ALA A 359 3.31 19.98 62.23
N SER A 360 3.58 19.60 60.97
CA SER A 360 4.81 18.90 60.64
C SER A 360 4.83 18.40 59.16
N ASP A 361 5.97 18.67 58.59
CA ASP A 361 6.72 17.85 57.64
C ASP A 361 6.40 17.88 56.13
N GLY A 362 7.44 18.16 55.43
CA GLY A 362 7.76 18.54 54.09
C GLY A 362 7.29 17.70 52.88
N PRO A 363 7.60 18.19 51.66
CA PRO A 363 7.00 17.72 50.43
C PRO A 363 7.67 16.47 49.84
N ARG A 364 6.91 15.42 49.62
CA ARG A 364 7.37 14.26 48.84
C ARG A 364 7.14 14.49 47.36
N LYS A 365 8.27 14.64 46.61
CA LYS A 365 8.35 14.59 45.18
C LYS A 365 7.96 13.19 44.67
N ALA A 366 6.93 13.06 43.89
CA ALA A 366 6.65 11.86 43.11
C ALA A 366 7.58 11.81 41.89
N LYS A 367 8.57 10.92 41.91
CA LYS A 367 9.38 10.52 40.73
C LYS A 367 8.57 9.49 39.93
N GLY A 368 8.25 9.83 38.69
CA GLY A 368 7.80 8.87 37.69
C GLY A 368 8.91 7.84 37.44
N ARG A 369 8.55 6.59 37.56
CA ARG A 369 9.41 5.44 37.30
C ARG A 369 9.21 5.03 35.83
N VAL A 370 10.23 5.24 35.01
CA VAL A 370 10.36 4.62 33.68
C VAL A 370 10.70 3.16 33.96
N VAL A 371 9.90 2.25 33.42
CA VAL A 371 10.17 0.81 33.47
C VAL A 371 10.80 0.45 32.12
N ASP A 372 12.10 0.15 32.13
CA ASP A 372 12.79 -0.50 31.02
C ASP A 372 12.31 -1.95 30.91
N ALA A 373 11.91 -2.33 29.71
CA ALA A 373 11.56 -3.70 29.37
C ALA A 373 12.85 -4.48 29.13
N GLU A 374 13.14 -5.41 30.02
CA GLU A 374 14.23 -6.39 29.93
C GLU A 374 13.80 -7.51 28.98
N ILE A 375 14.62 -7.75 27.95
CA ILE A 375 14.46 -8.88 27.02
C ILE A 375 14.96 -10.12 27.78
N VAL A 376 14.07 -11.09 27.99
CA VAL A 376 14.43 -12.41 28.53
C VAL A 376 14.71 -13.33 27.35
N ASP A 377 15.95 -13.70 27.16
CA ASP A 377 16.40 -14.84 26.35
C ASP A 377 16.02 -16.15 27.10
N ASP A 378 15.11 -16.92 26.55
CA ASP A 378 14.87 -18.31 26.96
C ASP A 378 15.59 -19.25 25.99
N ASP A 379 16.79 -19.66 26.42
CA ASP A 379 17.45 -20.88 25.97
C ASP A 379 16.73 -22.11 26.51
N LYS A 380 16.08 -22.90 25.63
CA LYS A 380 16.10 -24.37 25.64
C LYS A 380 15.43 -24.93 24.39
#